data_4461aaee6cda9a747ea50e0335dd132c
#
_entry.id   4461aaee6cda9a747ea50e0335dd132c
#
_cell.length_a   1.000
_cell.length_b   1.000
_cell.length_c   1.000
_cell.angle_alpha   90.00
_cell.angle_beta   90.00
_cell.angle_gamma   90.00
#
_symmetry.space_group_name_H-M   'P 1'
#
loop_
_entity.id
_entity.type
_entity.pdbx_description
1 polymer ?
#
loop_
_entity_poly.entity_id
_entity_poly.type
_entity_poly.pdbx_seq_one_letter_code
_entity_poly.pdbx_strand_id
1 'polypeptide(L)'
;SVDMSSQEEVEGLLQNVSEIDILINAAGYGLMKDYNEFSDHEVVKMFDTNVIGTIQLTSEIAKEMQERKAGSIVTIASLAGKIATPKTSVYSATKFALIGYFNALRLELKKDNVHVMTVNPGPVATNFFNIADKDKTYIKALGNKSLTPKLVASKIIRGIEREKREVNLPFIYTLGVKISQLFPRLSDRILMNMFK
;
A
#
# COMPACT_ATOMS: atom_id res chain seq x y z
N SER A 1 16.36 2.98 12.63
CA SER A 1 15.65 3.48 11.45
C SER A 1 16.32 2.89 10.22
N VAL A 2 15.57 2.48 9.23
CA VAL A 2 16.05 1.83 8.00
C VAL A 2 15.47 2.54 6.78
N ASP A 3 16.32 2.92 5.81
CA ASP A 3 15.87 3.41 4.52
C ASP A 3 15.52 2.20 3.63
N MET A 4 14.23 2.03 3.35
CA MET A 4 13.73 0.93 2.52
C MET A 4 14.19 1.02 1.05
N SER A 5 14.78 2.13 0.61
CA SER A 5 15.40 2.25 -0.72
C SER A 5 16.86 1.79 -0.75
N SER A 6 17.46 1.48 0.41
CA SER A 6 18.81 0.96 0.55
C SER A 6 18.79 -0.55 0.78
N GLN A 7 19.27 -1.30 -0.20
CA GLN A 7 19.38 -2.76 -0.06
C GLN A 7 20.26 -3.15 1.14
N GLU A 8 21.37 -2.46 1.34
CA GLU A 8 22.31 -2.71 2.45
C GLU A 8 21.62 -2.53 3.81
N GLU A 9 20.79 -1.47 3.97
CA GLU A 9 20.09 -1.24 5.24
C GLU A 9 18.98 -2.27 5.48
N VAL A 10 18.29 -2.72 4.42
CA VAL A 10 17.29 -3.80 4.51
C VAL A 10 17.96 -5.12 4.90
N GLU A 11 19.09 -5.47 4.28
CA GLU A 11 19.88 -6.65 4.64
C GLU A 11 20.39 -6.56 6.09
N GLY A 12 20.89 -5.39 6.49
CA GLY A 12 21.31 -5.14 7.88
C GLY A 12 20.18 -5.28 8.90
N LEU A 13 18.95 -4.89 8.52
CA LEU A 13 17.76 -5.13 9.35
C LEU A 13 17.51 -6.64 9.54
N LEU A 14 17.54 -7.39 8.44
CA LEU A 14 17.30 -8.84 8.45
C LEU A 14 18.29 -9.60 9.34
N GLN A 15 19.56 -9.17 9.41
CA GLN A 15 20.55 -9.76 10.29
C GLN A 15 20.27 -9.54 11.80
N ASN A 16 19.47 -8.54 12.14
CA ASN A 16 19.19 -8.13 13.52
C ASN A 16 17.78 -8.52 14.01
N VAL A 17 17.01 -9.23 13.20
CA VAL A 17 15.67 -9.72 13.58
C VAL A 17 15.66 -11.24 13.54
N SER A 18 15.00 -11.84 14.53
CA SER A 18 14.80 -13.29 14.59
C SER A 18 13.33 -13.57 14.87
N GLU A 19 12.84 -14.68 14.33
CA GLU A 19 11.47 -15.20 14.56
C GLU A 19 10.36 -14.15 14.53
N ILE A 20 10.04 -13.67 13.34
CA ILE A 20 8.94 -12.71 13.15
C ILE A 20 7.62 -13.46 12.95
N ASP A 21 6.69 -13.33 13.90
CA ASP A 21 5.34 -13.89 13.77
C ASP A 21 4.43 -13.03 12.90
N ILE A 22 4.59 -11.71 12.94
CA ILE A 22 3.77 -10.78 12.18
C ILE A 22 4.67 -9.71 11.55
N LEU A 23 4.72 -9.69 10.22
CA LEU A 23 5.34 -8.60 9.46
C LEU A 23 4.29 -7.59 9.03
N ILE A 24 4.47 -6.31 9.38
CA ILE A 24 3.60 -5.22 8.89
C ILE A 24 4.44 -4.25 8.06
N ASN A 25 4.32 -4.34 6.74
CA ASN A 25 4.93 -3.41 5.80
C ASN A 25 4.12 -2.10 5.78
N ALA A 26 4.59 -1.09 6.47
CA ALA A 26 3.95 0.23 6.56
C ALA A 26 4.81 1.37 5.99
N ALA A 27 6.06 1.11 5.64
CA ALA A 27 6.95 2.07 5.01
C ALA A 27 6.45 2.46 3.62
N GLY A 28 6.62 3.71 3.27
CA GLY A 28 6.26 4.22 1.95
C GLY A 28 5.86 5.68 1.96
N TYR A 29 6.00 6.32 0.81
CA TYR A 29 5.61 7.71 0.61
C TYR A 29 4.97 7.88 -0.77
N GLY A 30 4.43 9.07 -1.03
CA GLY A 30 3.87 9.45 -2.32
C GLY A 30 4.18 10.89 -2.66
N LEU A 31 4.09 11.23 -3.94
CA LEU A 31 4.09 12.59 -4.45
C LEU A 31 2.85 12.74 -5.34
N MET A 32 2.08 13.79 -5.10
CA MET A 32 0.86 14.12 -5.85
C MET A 32 1.17 15.23 -6.84
N LYS A 33 1.53 14.84 -8.07
CA LYS A 33 1.96 15.73 -9.14
C LYS A 33 1.33 15.32 -10.47
N ASP A 34 1.28 16.24 -11.42
CA ASP A 34 0.97 15.90 -12.79
C ASP A 34 2.07 15.01 -13.39
N TYR A 35 1.71 14.14 -14.33
CA TYR A 35 2.60 13.09 -14.85
C TYR A 35 3.92 13.63 -15.44
N ASN A 36 3.91 14.84 -15.97
CA ASN A 36 5.07 15.51 -16.59
C ASN A 36 5.93 16.33 -15.61
N GLU A 37 5.57 16.37 -14.33
CA GLU A 37 6.32 17.09 -13.28
C GLU A 37 7.26 16.18 -12.49
N PHE A 38 7.23 14.86 -12.75
CA PHE A 38 8.12 13.92 -12.10
C PHE A 38 9.50 13.90 -12.75
N SER A 39 10.55 14.02 -11.94
CA SER A 39 11.89 13.65 -12.38
C SER A 39 12.06 12.13 -12.36
N ASP A 40 12.95 11.60 -13.19
CA ASP A 40 13.29 10.18 -13.21
C ASP A 40 13.73 9.67 -11.83
N HIS A 41 14.51 10.48 -11.11
CA HIS A 41 14.94 10.17 -9.75
C HIS A 41 13.75 10.00 -8.77
N GLU A 42 12.74 10.85 -8.84
CA GLU A 42 11.55 10.73 -7.97
C GLU A 42 10.75 9.47 -8.29
N VAL A 43 10.64 9.13 -9.58
CA VAL A 43 9.98 7.89 -10.00
C VAL A 43 10.71 6.68 -9.44
N VAL A 44 12.01 6.56 -9.71
CA VAL A 44 12.85 5.45 -9.26
C VAL A 44 12.81 5.34 -7.74
N LYS A 45 13.07 6.43 -7.01
CA LYS A 45 13.10 6.41 -5.54
C LYS A 45 11.75 6.00 -4.94
N MET A 46 10.62 6.37 -5.56
CA MET A 46 9.29 5.96 -5.08
C MET A 46 9.07 4.46 -5.29
N PHE A 47 9.56 3.89 -6.38
CA PHE A 47 9.53 2.43 -6.60
C PHE A 47 10.48 1.70 -5.66
N ASP A 48 11.70 2.18 -5.49
CA ASP A 48 12.68 1.57 -4.60
C ASP A 48 12.14 1.47 -3.17
N THR A 49 11.63 2.59 -2.63
CA THR A 49 11.09 2.61 -1.26
C THR A 49 9.80 1.82 -1.13
N ASN A 50 8.80 2.07 -1.99
CA ASN A 50 7.45 1.51 -1.80
C ASN A 50 7.36 0.05 -2.23
N VAL A 51 8.11 -0.36 -3.26
CA VAL A 51 7.97 -1.65 -3.92
C VAL A 51 9.17 -2.54 -3.70
N ILE A 52 10.36 -2.13 -4.17
CA ILE A 52 11.54 -3.00 -4.18
C ILE A 52 11.95 -3.38 -2.74
N GLY A 53 12.16 -2.40 -1.86
CA GLY A 53 12.52 -2.67 -0.47
C GLY A 53 11.45 -3.47 0.27
N THR A 54 10.15 -3.18 0.01
CA THR A 54 9.06 -3.97 0.59
C THR A 54 9.08 -5.42 0.13
N ILE A 55 9.33 -5.66 -1.16
CA ILE A 55 9.41 -7.02 -1.72
C ILE A 55 10.63 -7.76 -1.15
N GLN A 56 11.81 -7.12 -1.12
CA GLN A 56 13.04 -7.71 -0.61
C GLN A 56 12.87 -8.14 0.86
N LEU A 57 12.44 -7.23 1.74
CA LEU A 57 12.19 -7.54 3.15
C LEU A 57 11.16 -8.68 3.30
N THR A 58 10.04 -8.57 2.57
CA THR A 58 8.97 -9.57 2.67
C THR A 58 9.43 -10.94 2.20
N SER A 59 10.20 -11.02 1.10
CA SER A 59 10.65 -12.30 0.54
C SER A 59 11.52 -13.08 1.52
N GLU A 60 12.44 -12.41 2.22
CA GLU A 60 13.31 -13.08 3.19
C GLU A 60 12.52 -13.56 4.42
N ILE A 61 11.67 -12.71 4.99
CA ILE A 61 10.84 -13.10 6.15
C ILE A 61 9.82 -14.18 5.77
N ALA A 62 9.29 -14.13 4.55
CA ALA A 62 8.34 -15.14 4.07
C ALA A 62 8.96 -16.54 3.95
N LYS A 63 10.26 -16.66 3.62
CA LYS A 63 10.99 -17.96 3.61
C LYS A 63 10.98 -18.60 4.99
N GLU A 64 11.33 -17.84 6.03
CA GLU A 64 11.33 -18.34 7.41
C GLU A 64 9.93 -18.73 7.89
N MET A 65 8.91 -17.91 7.56
CA MET A 65 7.52 -18.22 7.87
C MET A 65 7.04 -19.48 7.15
N GLN A 66 7.47 -19.68 5.90
CA GLN A 66 7.15 -20.84 5.09
C GLN A 66 7.77 -22.13 5.68
N GLU A 67 9.01 -22.10 6.11
CA GLU A 67 9.71 -23.24 6.71
C GLU A 67 9.03 -23.70 8.01
N ARG A 68 8.67 -22.76 8.88
CA ARG A 68 7.98 -23.06 10.15
C ARG A 68 6.47 -23.24 10.01
N LYS A 69 5.91 -23.02 8.80
CA LYS A 69 4.47 -23.12 8.47
C LYS A 69 3.57 -22.26 9.38
N ALA A 70 4.05 -21.09 9.74
CA ALA A 70 3.35 -20.16 10.60
C ALA A 70 3.80 -18.71 10.35
N GLY A 71 2.88 -17.77 10.35
CA GLY A 71 3.17 -16.34 10.26
C GLY A 71 2.05 -15.53 9.61
N SER A 72 2.14 -14.23 9.73
CA SER A 72 1.21 -13.29 9.11
C SER A 72 1.96 -12.13 8.47
N ILE A 73 1.72 -11.91 7.19
CA ILE A 73 2.31 -10.82 6.42
C ILE A 73 1.22 -9.82 6.03
N VAL A 74 1.37 -8.59 6.47
CA VAL A 74 0.42 -7.50 6.21
C VAL A 74 1.13 -6.39 5.46
N THR A 75 0.54 -5.91 4.35
CA THR A 75 1.07 -4.73 3.66
C THR A 75 0.05 -3.60 3.61
N ILE A 76 0.52 -2.39 3.92
CA ILE A 76 -0.27 -1.17 3.77
C ILE A 76 -0.11 -0.66 2.34
N ALA A 77 -1.05 -1.08 1.48
CA ALA A 77 -1.15 -0.58 0.13
C ALA A 77 -1.90 0.77 0.10
N SER A 78 -2.97 0.88 -0.66
CA SER A 78 -3.86 2.05 -0.74
C SER A 78 -5.06 1.74 -1.63
N LEU A 79 -6.13 2.50 -1.52
CA LEU A 79 -7.18 2.54 -2.55
C LEU A 79 -6.62 3.03 -3.90
N ALA A 80 -5.56 3.85 -3.89
CA ALA A 80 -4.83 4.25 -5.09
C ALA A 80 -4.16 3.07 -5.83
N GLY A 81 -4.01 1.91 -5.19
CA GLY A 81 -3.61 0.64 -5.82
C GLY A 81 -4.78 -0.14 -6.44
N LYS A 82 -5.99 0.41 -6.41
CA LYS A 82 -7.21 -0.19 -6.99
C LYS A 82 -7.90 0.73 -7.98
N ILE A 83 -7.82 2.04 -7.75
CA ILE A 83 -8.31 3.10 -8.64
C ILE A 83 -7.25 4.19 -8.67
N ALA A 84 -6.74 4.49 -9.87
CA ALA A 84 -5.87 5.64 -10.07
C ALA A 84 -6.72 6.92 -10.23
N THR A 85 -6.18 8.04 -9.78
CA THR A 85 -6.79 9.37 -9.91
C THR A 85 -5.79 10.34 -10.52
N PRO A 86 -6.24 11.49 -11.07
CA PRO A 86 -5.31 12.54 -11.48
C PRO A 86 -4.29 12.85 -10.37
N LYS A 87 -3.08 13.22 -10.75
CA LYS A 87 -1.93 13.51 -9.88
C LYS A 87 -1.35 12.33 -9.08
N THR A 88 -1.85 11.11 -9.27
CA THR A 88 -1.34 9.93 -8.55
C THR A 88 -0.65 8.91 -9.44
N SER A 89 -0.31 9.24 -10.68
CA SER A 89 0.17 8.28 -11.69
C SER A 89 1.27 7.35 -11.15
N VAL A 90 2.38 7.90 -10.66
CA VAL A 90 3.51 7.12 -10.14
C VAL A 90 3.16 6.45 -8.80
N TYR A 91 2.53 7.18 -7.88
CA TYR A 91 2.12 6.60 -6.59
C TYR A 91 1.14 5.44 -6.78
N SER A 92 0.13 5.61 -7.63
CA SER A 92 -0.81 4.52 -7.95
C SER A 92 -0.07 3.32 -8.54
N ALA A 93 0.85 3.53 -9.47
CA ALA A 93 1.64 2.44 -10.06
C ALA A 93 2.37 1.63 -8.99
N THR A 94 3.02 2.28 -8.00
CA THR A 94 3.66 1.56 -6.89
C THR A 94 2.65 0.76 -6.05
N LYS A 95 1.47 1.30 -5.79
CA LYS A 95 0.45 0.64 -4.97
C LYS A 95 -0.27 -0.50 -5.71
N PHE A 96 -0.45 -0.38 -7.03
CA PHE A 96 -0.89 -1.49 -7.88
C PHE A 96 0.13 -2.63 -7.90
N ALA A 97 1.43 -2.30 -8.03
CA ALA A 97 2.52 -3.28 -7.98
C ALA A 97 2.49 -4.09 -6.67
N LEU A 98 2.36 -3.41 -5.52
CA LEU A 98 2.23 -4.07 -4.22
C LEU A 98 1.02 -5.00 -4.17
N ILE A 99 -0.16 -4.56 -4.60
CA ILE A 99 -1.37 -5.40 -4.59
C ILE A 99 -1.18 -6.63 -5.48
N GLY A 100 -0.56 -6.47 -6.64
CA GLY A 100 -0.23 -7.58 -7.54
C GLY A 100 0.67 -8.60 -6.86
N TYR A 101 1.81 -8.15 -6.33
CA TYR A 101 2.78 -8.99 -5.64
C TYR A 101 2.14 -9.76 -4.45
N PHE A 102 1.45 -9.06 -3.55
CA PHE A 102 0.85 -9.70 -2.37
C PHE A 102 -0.34 -10.60 -2.72
N ASN A 103 -1.01 -10.39 -3.84
CA ASN A 103 -2.02 -11.32 -4.34
C ASN A 103 -1.40 -12.64 -4.80
N ALA A 104 -0.26 -12.60 -5.49
CA ALA A 104 0.50 -13.79 -5.90
C ALA A 104 1.08 -14.52 -4.67
N LEU A 105 1.78 -13.79 -3.81
CA LEU A 105 2.41 -14.32 -2.60
C LEU A 105 1.40 -15.06 -1.70
N ARG A 106 0.18 -14.54 -1.58
CA ARG A 106 -0.90 -15.18 -0.82
C ARG A 106 -1.24 -16.58 -1.34
N LEU A 107 -1.23 -16.75 -2.66
CA LEU A 107 -1.50 -18.04 -3.28
C LEU A 107 -0.33 -19.01 -3.11
N GLU A 108 0.89 -18.51 -3.22
CA GLU A 108 2.12 -19.28 -3.08
C GLU A 108 2.28 -19.83 -1.65
N LEU A 109 1.98 -19.02 -0.64
CA LEU A 109 2.14 -19.35 0.78
C LEU A 109 0.92 -20.05 1.40
N LYS A 110 -0.19 -20.20 0.66
CA LYS A 110 -1.43 -20.76 1.21
C LYS A 110 -1.27 -22.17 1.77
N LYS A 111 -0.47 -23.02 1.13
CA LYS A 111 -0.21 -24.39 1.57
C LYS A 111 0.66 -24.48 2.82
N ASP A 112 1.38 -23.41 3.14
CA ASP A 112 2.34 -23.35 4.23
C ASP A 112 1.77 -22.64 5.46
N ASN A 113 0.45 -22.43 5.51
CA ASN A 113 -0.27 -21.81 6.64
C ASN A 113 0.27 -20.42 7.01
N VAL A 114 0.77 -19.66 6.03
CA VAL A 114 1.18 -18.26 6.20
C VAL A 114 0.06 -17.35 5.70
N HIS A 115 -0.47 -16.53 6.59
CA HIS A 115 -1.50 -15.56 6.27
C HIS A 115 -0.92 -14.33 5.57
N VAL A 116 -1.52 -13.91 4.45
CA VAL A 116 -1.10 -12.71 3.71
C VAL A 116 -2.28 -11.77 3.49
N MET A 117 -2.20 -10.56 4.03
CA MET A 117 -3.26 -9.55 3.99
C MET A 117 -2.80 -8.23 3.36
N THR A 118 -3.62 -7.67 2.48
CA THR A 118 -3.47 -6.30 1.99
C THR A 118 -4.43 -5.35 2.71
N VAL A 119 -3.94 -4.18 3.13
CA VAL A 119 -4.75 -3.11 3.71
C VAL A 119 -4.76 -1.95 2.73
N ASN A 120 -5.95 -1.53 2.32
CA ASN A 120 -6.14 -0.52 1.29
C ASN A 120 -6.91 0.69 1.86
N PRO A 121 -6.25 1.57 2.62
CA PRO A 121 -6.91 2.75 3.14
C PRO A 121 -7.09 3.81 2.05
N GLY A 122 -8.14 4.63 2.20
CA GLY A 122 -8.20 5.96 1.64
C GLY A 122 -7.31 6.93 2.43
N PRO A 123 -7.53 8.24 2.33
CA PRO A 123 -6.75 9.22 3.07
C PRO A 123 -6.76 8.95 4.58
N VAL A 124 -5.58 8.98 5.20
CA VAL A 124 -5.38 8.82 6.66
C VAL A 124 -4.74 10.08 7.20
N ALA A 125 -5.23 10.57 8.33
CA ALA A 125 -4.75 11.78 9.00
C ALA A 125 -3.37 11.54 9.65
N THR A 126 -2.33 11.54 8.84
CA THR A 126 -0.91 11.41 9.19
C THR A 126 -0.12 12.52 8.51
N ASN A 127 1.19 12.55 8.73
CA ASN A 127 2.09 13.46 8.01
C ASN A 127 2.26 13.13 6.52
N PHE A 128 1.65 12.04 6.02
CA PHE A 128 1.79 11.61 4.63
C PHE A 128 1.45 12.73 3.63
N PHE A 129 0.29 13.37 3.77
CA PHE A 129 -0.13 14.44 2.85
C PHE A 129 0.63 15.75 3.01
N ASN A 130 1.31 15.97 4.13
CA ASN A 130 2.20 17.14 4.29
C ASN A 130 3.43 17.04 3.36
N ILE A 131 3.82 15.82 3.00
CA ILE A 131 4.93 15.53 2.09
C ILE A 131 4.40 15.31 0.66
N ALA A 132 3.35 14.50 0.54
CA ALA A 132 2.82 14.04 -0.74
C ALA A 132 2.07 15.12 -1.53
N ASP A 133 1.36 16.01 -0.84
CA ASP A 133 0.44 17.03 -1.41
C ASP A 133 0.67 18.39 -0.74
N LYS A 134 1.85 19.00 -1.00
CA LYS A 134 2.28 20.26 -0.35
C LYS A 134 1.25 21.38 -0.51
N ASP A 135 0.64 21.48 -1.67
CA ASP A 135 -0.35 22.51 -1.99
C ASP A 135 -1.76 22.16 -1.51
N LYS A 136 -1.94 20.98 -0.95
CA LYS A 136 -3.23 20.44 -0.48
C LYS A 136 -4.33 20.43 -1.53
N THR A 137 -3.96 20.45 -2.81
CA THR A 137 -4.92 20.44 -3.93
C THR A 137 -5.57 19.09 -4.08
N TYR A 138 -4.82 18.01 -3.93
CA TYR A 138 -5.30 16.65 -4.03
C TYR A 138 -6.28 16.29 -2.89
N ILE A 139 -5.89 16.55 -1.64
CA ILE A 139 -6.75 16.22 -0.49
C ILE A 139 -8.03 17.06 -0.44
N LYS A 140 -7.99 18.30 -0.94
CA LYS A 140 -9.17 19.15 -1.11
C LYS A 140 -10.14 18.55 -2.14
N ALA A 141 -9.65 18.07 -3.28
CA ALA A 141 -10.47 17.41 -4.30
C ALA A 141 -11.16 16.15 -3.75
N LEU A 142 -10.55 15.46 -2.81
CA LEU A 142 -11.15 14.32 -2.10
C LEU A 142 -12.10 14.71 -0.96
N GLY A 143 -12.39 16.01 -0.77
CA GLY A 143 -13.33 16.52 0.23
C GLY A 143 -12.81 16.54 1.65
N ASN A 144 -11.50 16.58 1.87
CA ASN A 144 -10.82 16.67 3.18
C ASN A 144 -11.24 15.57 4.20
N LYS A 145 -11.79 14.46 3.73
CA LYS A 145 -12.20 13.35 4.61
C LYS A 145 -11.03 12.40 4.80
N SER A 146 -10.55 12.28 6.02
CA SER A 146 -9.46 11.38 6.39
C SER A 146 -9.87 10.42 7.49
N LEU A 147 -9.36 9.20 7.43
CA LEU A 147 -9.47 8.21 8.49
C LEU A 147 -8.50 8.54 9.62
N THR A 148 -8.84 8.16 10.84
CA THR A 148 -7.87 8.27 11.94
C THR A 148 -6.89 7.09 11.92
N PRO A 149 -5.59 7.29 12.24
CA PRO A 149 -4.62 6.20 12.35
C PRO A 149 -5.09 5.09 13.31
N LYS A 150 -5.71 5.46 14.42
CA LYS A 150 -6.25 4.52 15.42
C LYS A 150 -7.32 3.60 14.82
N LEU A 151 -8.22 4.14 13.99
CA LEU A 151 -9.24 3.34 13.30
C LEU A 151 -8.57 2.34 12.33
N VAL A 152 -7.59 2.79 11.54
CA VAL A 152 -6.88 1.93 10.59
C VAL A 152 -6.16 0.81 11.34
N ALA A 153 -5.39 1.12 12.39
CA ALA A 153 -4.69 0.14 13.22
C ALA A 153 -5.66 -0.89 13.83
N SER A 154 -6.79 -0.46 14.39
CA SER A 154 -7.79 -1.39 14.95
C SER A 154 -8.39 -2.33 13.90
N LYS A 155 -8.52 -1.88 12.65
CA LYS A 155 -9.01 -2.72 11.55
C LYS A 155 -7.95 -3.69 11.04
N ILE A 156 -6.67 -3.31 11.10
CA ILE A 156 -5.54 -4.19 10.80
C ILE A 156 -5.51 -5.35 11.81
N ILE A 157 -5.52 -5.04 13.12
CA ILE A 157 -5.51 -6.07 14.18
C ILE A 157 -6.67 -7.05 13.98
N ARG A 158 -7.89 -6.55 13.85
CA ARG A 158 -9.06 -7.42 13.58
C ARG A 158 -8.98 -8.16 12.25
N GLY A 159 -8.23 -7.65 11.28
CA GLY A 159 -7.97 -8.31 10.01
C GLY A 159 -7.05 -9.50 10.18
N ILE A 160 -5.99 -9.34 10.97
CA ILE A 160 -5.04 -10.41 11.32
C ILE A 160 -5.76 -11.51 12.12
N GLU A 161 -6.44 -11.15 13.22
CA GLU A 161 -7.19 -12.10 14.06
C GLU A 161 -8.23 -12.93 13.30
N ARG A 162 -8.75 -12.42 12.17
CA ARG A 162 -9.78 -13.08 11.35
C ARG A 162 -9.22 -13.60 10.02
N GLU A 163 -7.92 -13.61 9.86
CA GLU A 163 -7.22 -14.04 8.65
C GLU A 163 -7.82 -13.46 7.35
N LYS A 164 -8.18 -12.17 7.39
CA LYS A 164 -8.80 -11.53 6.23
C LYS A 164 -7.81 -11.44 5.08
N ARG A 165 -8.31 -11.73 3.89
CA ARG A 165 -7.56 -11.54 2.65
C ARG A 165 -7.18 -10.06 2.43
N GLU A 166 -8.14 -9.16 2.68
CA GLU A 166 -7.94 -7.72 2.51
C GLU A 166 -8.85 -6.89 3.41
N VAL A 167 -8.40 -5.68 3.70
CA VAL A 167 -9.15 -4.67 4.45
C VAL A 167 -9.16 -3.37 3.64
N ASN A 168 -10.34 -3.00 3.12
CA ASN A 168 -10.55 -1.75 2.39
C ASN A 168 -11.24 -0.71 3.31
N LEU A 169 -10.71 0.49 3.37
CA LEU A 169 -11.20 1.54 4.29
C LEU A 169 -11.31 2.91 3.58
N PRO A 170 -12.43 3.62 3.73
CA PRO A 170 -13.70 3.14 4.29
C PRO A 170 -14.36 2.10 3.38
N PHE A 171 -15.17 1.22 3.95
CA PHE A 171 -15.79 0.11 3.22
C PHE A 171 -16.60 0.54 1.99
N ILE A 172 -17.22 1.72 2.04
CA ILE A 172 -18.02 2.25 0.93
C ILE A 172 -17.19 2.41 -0.37
N TYR A 173 -15.89 2.69 -0.26
CA TYR A 173 -15.02 2.78 -1.44
C TYR A 173 -14.77 1.43 -2.11
N THR A 174 -14.99 0.31 -1.41
CA THR A 174 -14.94 -1.02 -2.03
C THR A 174 -15.99 -1.15 -3.15
N LEU A 175 -17.17 -0.58 -2.94
CA LEU A 175 -18.21 -0.54 -3.97
C LEU A 175 -17.77 0.34 -5.15
N GLY A 176 -17.21 1.52 -4.88
CA GLY A 176 -16.65 2.41 -5.90
C GLY A 176 -15.57 1.73 -6.75
N VAL A 177 -14.67 0.98 -6.11
CA VAL A 177 -13.65 0.16 -6.82
C VAL A 177 -14.30 -0.86 -7.75
N LYS A 178 -15.30 -1.60 -7.29
CA LYS A 178 -15.99 -2.60 -8.13
C LYS A 178 -16.72 -1.94 -9.29
N ILE A 179 -17.40 -0.82 -9.05
CA ILE A 179 -18.10 -0.05 -10.10
C ILE A 179 -17.07 0.46 -11.11
N SER A 180 -15.92 0.98 -10.68
CA SER A 180 -14.89 1.48 -11.60
C SER A 180 -14.31 0.38 -12.50
N GLN A 181 -14.19 -0.83 -12.00
CA GLN A 181 -13.72 -1.98 -12.76
C GLN A 181 -14.75 -2.46 -13.79
N LEU A 182 -16.03 -2.40 -13.46
CA LEU A 182 -17.11 -2.81 -14.35
C LEU A 182 -17.48 -1.72 -15.39
N PHE A 183 -17.37 -0.46 -14.99
CA PHE A 183 -17.75 0.69 -15.81
C PHE A 183 -16.64 1.74 -15.87
N PRO A 184 -15.47 1.43 -16.47
CA PRO A 184 -14.29 2.30 -16.42
C PRO A 184 -14.54 3.69 -17.03
N ARG A 185 -15.23 3.77 -18.16
CA ARG A 185 -15.53 5.08 -18.81
C ARG A 185 -16.40 5.99 -17.95
N LEU A 186 -17.32 5.42 -17.16
CA LEU A 186 -18.16 6.19 -16.23
C LEU A 186 -17.31 6.66 -15.04
N SER A 187 -16.47 5.78 -14.52
CA SER A 187 -15.53 6.10 -13.44
C SER A 187 -14.59 7.25 -13.85
N ASP A 188 -13.97 7.16 -15.03
CA ASP A 188 -13.09 8.21 -15.54
C ASP A 188 -13.78 9.57 -15.59
N ARG A 189 -15.03 9.61 -16.08
CA ARG A 189 -15.81 10.86 -16.16
C ARG A 189 -16.08 11.45 -14.76
N ILE A 190 -16.41 10.60 -13.78
CA ILE A 190 -16.65 11.04 -12.41
C ILE A 190 -15.35 11.57 -11.79
N LEU A 191 -14.25 10.82 -11.91
CA LEU A 191 -12.95 11.21 -11.36
C LEU A 191 -12.45 12.51 -12.00
N MET A 192 -12.54 12.67 -13.31
CA MET A 192 -12.16 13.91 -13.99
C MET A 192 -12.95 15.13 -13.47
N ASN A 193 -14.23 14.96 -13.15
CA ASN A 193 -15.05 16.05 -12.61
C ASN A 193 -14.72 16.41 -11.16
N MET A 194 -14.20 15.44 -10.38
CA MET A 194 -13.76 15.70 -8.99
C MET A 194 -12.45 16.49 -8.91
N PHE A 195 -11.62 16.43 -9.96
CA PHE A 195 -10.30 17.06 -10.01
C PHE A 195 -10.25 18.28 -10.96
N LYS A 196 -11.39 18.81 -11.37
CA LYS A 196 -11.51 20.12 -12.02
C LYS A 196 -11.61 21.22 -10.98
#